data_09f9f6180448141f2a8bdf4164ffcba6
#
_entry.id   09f9f6180448141f2a8bdf4164ffcba6
#
_cell.length_a   1.000
_cell.length_b   1.000
_cell.length_c   1.000
_cell.angle_alpha   90.00
_cell.angle_beta   90.00
_cell.angle_gamma   90.00
#
_symmetry.space_group_name_H-M   'P 1'
#
loop_
_entity.id
_entity.type
_entity.pdbx_description
1 polymer ?
#
loop_
_entity_poly.entity_id
_entity_poly.type
_entity_poly.pdbx_seq_one_letter_code
_entity_poly.pdbx_strand_id
1 'polypeptide(L)'
;HLKRWGKLCELDPRLIDIVTDPAVNAKRPYLHAKRSAVMSEKNQGKEVGGSFDIDLEGASEGNVVTRFPPEPSGYLHIGHAKAALLNQYFARQYNGKLIIRFDDTNPSKEKDEFVDNILLDCDILGLKADMVTYTTDSFQQILEMGTRLIKEGSMYVDDTPMDKMREERINRIESVARTNSVETNLKLWKHMIDGDQQGL
;
A
#
# COMPACT_ATOMS: atom_id res chain seq x y z
N HIS A 1 -13.96 -1.88 -14.83
CA HIS A 1 -13.43 -0.67 -14.16
C HIS A 1 -14.41 0.49 -14.23
N LEU A 2 -14.84 0.89 -15.42
CA LEU A 2 -15.82 1.98 -15.63
C LEU A 2 -17.13 1.80 -14.84
N LYS A 3 -17.65 0.56 -14.70
CA LYS A 3 -18.86 0.28 -13.90
C LYS A 3 -18.66 0.53 -12.39
N ARG A 4 -17.44 0.41 -11.89
CA ARG A 4 -17.12 0.65 -10.48
C ARG A 4 -16.98 2.14 -10.17
N TRP A 5 -16.43 2.90 -11.12
CA TRP A 5 -16.36 4.36 -11.07
C TRP A 5 -17.73 5.01 -11.31
N GLY A 6 -18.59 4.39 -12.14
CA GLY A 6 -19.97 4.83 -12.35
C GLY A 6 -20.77 4.93 -11.06
N LYS A 7 -20.65 3.94 -10.15
CA LYS A 7 -21.32 3.99 -8.84
C LYS A 7 -20.77 5.09 -7.90
N LEU A 8 -19.51 5.47 -8.05
CA LEU A 8 -18.91 6.60 -7.33
C LEU A 8 -19.39 7.94 -7.85
N CYS A 9 -19.67 8.03 -9.15
CA CYS A 9 -20.21 9.21 -9.79
C CYS A 9 -21.69 9.46 -9.42
N GLU A 10 -22.46 8.40 -9.10
CA GLU A 10 -23.80 8.52 -8.54
C GLU A 10 -23.79 9.21 -7.16
N LEU A 11 -22.67 9.16 -6.44
CA LEU A 11 -22.47 9.80 -5.14
C LEU A 11 -21.95 11.24 -5.24
N ASP A 12 -21.31 11.62 -6.34
CA ASP A 12 -20.85 12.99 -6.61
C ASP A 12 -21.04 13.34 -8.08
N PRO A 13 -22.12 14.09 -8.44
CA PRO A 13 -22.42 14.47 -9.81
C PRO A 13 -21.28 15.17 -10.54
N ARG A 14 -20.37 15.81 -9.82
CA ARG A 14 -19.20 16.52 -10.38
C ARG A 14 -18.16 15.57 -10.97
N LEU A 15 -18.21 14.28 -10.61
CA LEU A 15 -17.34 13.24 -11.15
C LEU A 15 -17.90 12.62 -12.43
N ILE A 16 -19.19 12.80 -12.74
CA ILE A 16 -19.87 12.21 -13.89
C ILE A 16 -19.21 12.69 -15.19
N ASP A 17 -18.96 13.98 -15.33
CA ASP A 17 -18.35 14.56 -16.54
C ASP A 17 -16.93 14.04 -16.77
N ILE A 18 -16.22 13.72 -15.69
CA ILE A 18 -14.87 13.18 -15.74
C ILE A 18 -14.87 11.70 -16.20
N VAL A 19 -15.84 10.91 -15.74
CA VAL A 19 -15.88 9.47 -15.98
C VAL A 19 -16.59 9.10 -17.27
N THR A 20 -17.56 9.88 -17.71
CA THR A 20 -18.34 9.64 -18.93
C THR A 20 -17.69 10.23 -20.20
N ASP A 21 -16.70 11.09 -20.05
CA ASP A 21 -15.99 11.67 -21.20
C ASP A 21 -15.19 10.59 -21.94
N PRO A 22 -15.49 10.31 -23.22
CA PRO A 22 -14.75 9.30 -24.00
C PRO A 22 -13.25 9.57 -24.11
N ALA A 23 -12.82 10.83 -23.98
CA ALA A 23 -11.42 11.24 -24.00
C ALA A 23 -10.66 10.80 -22.74
N VAL A 24 -11.37 10.54 -21.64
CA VAL A 24 -10.78 10.02 -20.38
C VAL A 24 -10.16 8.64 -20.56
N ASN A 25 -10.74 7.84 -21.44
CA ASN A 25 -10.22 6.51 -21.75
C ASN A 25 -9.05 6.52 -22.75
N ALA A 26 -8.87 7.63 -23.49
CA ALA A 26 -7.85 7.75 -24.54
C ALA A 26 -6.64 8.58 -24.13
N LYS A 27 -6.76 9.50 -23.18
CA LYS A 27 -5.67 10.43 -22.82
C LYS A 27 -5.74 10.83 -21.32
N ARG A 28 -5.09 10.09 -20.47
CA ARG A 28 -4.93 10.43 -19.03
C ARG A 28 -4.38 11.85 -18.75
N PRO A 29 -3.50 12.48 -19.57
CA PRO A 29 -3.11 13.87 -19.38
C PRO A 29 -4.26 14.87 -19.39
N TYR A 30 -5.39 14.53 -20.01
CA TYR A 30 -6.59 15.36 -20.05
C TYR A 30 -7.29 15.48 -18.69
N LEU A 31 -7.24 14.44 -17.87
CA LEU A 31 -7.75 14.47 -16.49
C LEU A 31 -7.01 15.50 -15.63
N HIS A 32 -5.70 15.64 -15.84
CA HIS A 32 -4.88 16.62 -15.15
C HIS A 32 -5.32 18.07 -15.44
N ALA A 33 -5.56 18.39 -16.70
CA ALA A 33 -5.97 19.73 -17.12
C ALA A 33 -7.36 20.11 -16.56
N LYS A 34 -8.35 19.20 -16.66
CA LYS A 34 -9.70 19.48 -16.10
C LYS A 34 -9.68 19.57 -14.58
N ARG A 35 -8.88 18.79 -13.90
CA ARG A 35 -8.77 18.85 -12.45
C ARG A 35 -8.14 20.15 -11.96
N SER A 36 -7.08 20.63 -12.62
CA SER A 36 -6.48 21.91 -12.29
C SER A 36 -7.49 23.07 -12.40
N ALA A 37 -8.36 23.02 -13.42
CA ALA A 37 -9.43 24.01 -13.59
C ALA A 37 -10.47 23.92 -12.44
N VAL A 38 -10.96 22.72 -12.10
CA VAL A 38 -11.95 22.51 -11.02
C VAL A 38 -11.37 22.89 -9.65
N MET A 39 -10.08 22.62 -9.41
CA MET A 39 -9.44 22.99 -8.15
C MET A 39 -9.17 24.50 -8.05
N SER A 40 -8.91 25.20 -9.18
CA SER A 40 -8.76 26.66 -9.18
C SER A 40 -10.09 27.39 -8.89
N GLU A 41 -11.22 26.86 -9.36
CA GLU A 41 -12.55 27.39 -9.06
C GLU A 41 -12.97 27.12 -7.60
N LYS A 42 -12.57 26.00 -7.00
CA LYS A 42 -12.89 25.68 -5.60
C LYS A 42 -12.17 26.54 -4.56
N ASN A 43 -11.02 27.11 -4.88
CA ASN A 43 -10.31 28.01 -3.97
C ASN A 43 -10.98 29.36 -3.74
N GLN A 44 -12.13 29.64 -4.40
CA GLN A 44 -12.90 30.87 -4.22
C GLN A 44 -14.18 30.71 -3.39
N GLY A 45 -14.53 29.53 -2.88
CA GLY A 45 -15.78 29.31 -2.18
C GLY A 45 -15.68 28.38 -0.98
N LYS A 46 -15.77 28.95 0.22
CA LYS A 46 -16.09 28.37 1.53
C LYS A 46 -15.52 26.96 1.81
N GLU A 47 -14.58 26.90 2.74
CA GLU A 47 -14.23 25.71 3.51
C GLU A 47 -15.51 24.99 3.99
N VAL A 48 -15.84 23.88 3.38
CA VAL A 48 -16.71 22.88 4.03
C VAL A 48 -15.80 22.10 4.95
N GLY A 49 -15.52 22.69 6.11
CA GLY A 49 -14.67 22.12 7.13
C GLY A 49 -15.35 20.93 7.79
N GLY A 50 -14.94 19.73 7.41
CA GLY A 50 -14.80 18.68 8.37
C GLY A 50 -13.39 18.84 8.96
N SER A 51 -13.27 19.54 10.07
CA SER A 51 -12.03 19.56 10.84
C SER A 51 -11.82 18.15 11.38
N PHE A 52 -10.85 17.44 10.85
CA PHE A 52 -10.28 16.28 11.52
C PHE A 52 -9.26 16.78 12.52
N ASP A 53 -9.70 17.42 13.61
CA ASP A 53 -8.83 17.73 14.75
C ASP A 53 -8.52 16.44 15.51
N ILE A 54 -7.78 15.56 14.85
CA ILE A 54 -7.27 14.34 15.46
C ILE A 54 -5.77 14.56 15.64
N ASP A 55 -5.37 14.74 16.87
CA ASP A 55 -3.96 14.75 17.22
C ASP A 55 -3.41 13.33 17.32
N LEU A 56 -2.21 13.13 16.79
CA LEU A 56 -1.48 11.88 16.98
C LEU A 56 -0.74 11.92 18.31
N GLU A 57 -1.03 10.97 19.18
CA GLU A 57 -0.35 10.83 20.46
C GLU A 57 1.16 10.65 20.27
N GLY A 58 1.96 11.46 20.96
CA GLY A 58 3.41 11.42 20.87
C GLY A 58 4.01 12.04 19.59
N ALA A 59 3.18 12.61 18.69
CA ALA A 59 3.68 13.29 17.52
C ALA A 59 4.32 14.64 17.86
N SER A 60 5.37 14.96 17.13
CA SER A 60 6.03 16.27 17.20
C SER A 60 6.25 16.82 15.80
N GLU A 61 6.20 18.14 15.68
CA GLU A 61 6.39 18.85 14.40
C GLU A 61 7.74 18.48 13.76
N GLY A 62 7.73 18.20 12.47
CA GLY A 62 8.90 17.79 11.69
C GLY A 62 9.29 16.33 11.80
N ASN A 63 8.79 15.59 12.80
CA ASN A 63 9.19 14.19 13.07
C ASN A 63 8.17 13.14 12.60
N VAL A 64 7.00 13.55 12.14
CA VAL A 64 5.99 12.61 11.65
C VAL A 64 6.37 12.09 10.27
N VAL A 65 6.45 10.77 10.12
CA VAL A 65 6.65 10.09 8.85
C VAL A 65 5.51 9.13 8.63
N THR A 66 4.73 9.38 7.59
CA THR A 66 3.61 8.50 7.21
C THR A 66 3.96 7.72 5.95
N ARG A 67 3.28 6.59 5.77
CA ARG A 67 3.53 5.70 4.64
C ARG A 67 2.22 5.23 4.01
N PHE A 68 2.12 5.39 2.70
CA PHE A 68 1.12 4.74 1.88
C PHE A 68 1.76 3.55 1.16
N PRO A 69 1.42 2.28 1.53
CA PRO A 69 2.03 1.08 0.98
C PRO A 69 1.12 0.37 -0.03
N PRO A 70 0.99 0.82 -1.28
CA PRO A 70 0.21 0.10 -2.27
C PRO A 70 0.94 -1.16 -2.76
N GLU A 71 0.20 -2.27 -2.94
CA GLU A 71 0.69 -3.43 -3.68
C GLU A 71 0.50 -3.18 -5.19
N PRO A 72 1.55 -3.33 -6.02
CA PRO A 72 1.46 -3.08 -7.48
C PRO A 72 0.86 -4.27 -8.23
N SER A 73 -0.21 -4.87 -7.70
CA SER A 73 -0.95 -6.01 -8.25
C SER A 73 -2.29 -5.64 -8.85
N GLY A 74 -2.63 -4.35 -8.88
CA GLY A 74 -3.89 -3.84 -9.40
C GLY A 74 -4.01 -2.32 -9.28
N TYR A 75 -5.19 -1.81 -9.66
CA TYR A 75 -5.50 -0.38 -9.63
C TYR A 75 -5.99 0.06 -8.25
N LEU A 76 -5.79 1.34 -7.93
CA LEU A 76 -6.32 1.92 -6.71
C LEU A 76 -7.86 1.93 -6.70
N HIS A 77 -8.44 1.79 -5.52
CA HIS A 77 -9.86 1.96 -5.26
C HIS A 77 -10.07 2.97 -4.13
N ILE A 78 -11.33 3.31 -3.84
CA ILE A 78 -11.67 4.36 -2.86
C ILE A 78 -11.07 4.11 -1.47
N GLY A 79 -10.89 2.86 -1.05
CA GLY A 79 -10.24 2.53 0.21
C GLY A 79 -8.76 2.94 0.23
N HIS A 80 -8.05 2.73 -0.88
CA HIS A 80 -6.68 3.19 -1.06
C HIS A 80 -6.60 4.72 -1.07
N ALA A 81 -7.52 5.40 -1.79
CA ALA A 81 -7.56 6.86 -1.82
C ALA A 81 -7.77 7.45 -0.43
N LYS A 82 -8.69 6.88 0.38
CA LYS A 82 -8.90 7.30 1.76
C LYS A 82 -7.63 7.15 2.59
N ALA A 83 -6.98 5.98 2.52
CA ALA A 83 -5.76 5.72 3.27
C ALA A 83 -4.63 6.67 2.87
N ALA A 84 -4.43 6.88 1.57
CA ALA A 84 -3.39 7.75 1.04
C ALA A 84 -3.59 9.23 1.46
N LEU A 85 -4.83 9.72 1.34
CA LEU A 85 -5.19 11.08 1.73
C LEU A 85 -5.03 11.31 3.24
N LEU A 86 -5.40 10.31 4.07
CA LEU A 86 -5.22 10.39 5.52
C LEU A 86 -3.74 10.43 5.91
N ASN A 87 -2.91 9.61 5.28
CA ASN A 87 -1.47 9.64 5.48
C ASN A 87 -0.88 11.01 5.09
N GLN A 88 -1.29 11.56 3.95
CA GLN A 88 -0.86 12.92 3.54
C GLN A 88 -1.32 13.99 4.54
N TYR A 89 -2.57 13.90 5.01
CA TYR A 89 -3.10 14.84 5.99
C TYR A 89 -2.20 14.93 7.22
N PHE A 90 -1.90 13.81 7.87
CA PHE A 90 -1.04 13.80 9.06
C PHE A 90 0.39 14.23 8.76
N ALA A 91 0.97 13.80 7.63
CA ALA A 91 2.29 14.28 7.24
C ALA A 91 2.33 15.81 7.12
N ARG A 92 1.32 16.42 6.52
CA ARG A 92 1.28 17.89 6.32
C ARG A 92 0.89 18.64 7.59
N GLN A 93 0.00 18.09 8.42
CA GLN A 93 -0.39 18.70 9.70
C GLN A 93 0.82 18.91 10.62
N TYR A 94 1.77 17.99 10.61
CA TYR A 94 2.96 18.02 11.45
C TYR A 94 4.24 18.44 10.70
N ASN A 95 4.16 19.07 9.53
CA ASN A 95 5.32 19.39 8.69
C ASN A 95 6.28 18.19 8.49
N GLY A 96 5.72 16.99 8.45
CA GLY A 96 6.41 15.73 8.34
C GLY A 96 6.56 15.26 6.90
N LYS A 97 6.80 13.97 6.70
CA LYS A 97 7.04 13.34 5.39
C LYS A 97 6.01 12.29 5.06
N LEU A 98 5.61 12.23 3.79
CA LEU A 98 4.82 11.14 3.21
C LEU A 98 5.72 10.28 2.31
N ILE A 99 5.77 8.98 2.59
CA ILE A 99 6.46 7.99 1.76
C ILE A 99 5.41 7.16 1.02
N ILE A 100 5.53 7.03 -0.30
CA ILE A 100 4.87 5.97 -1.04
C ILE A 100 5.86 4.80 -1.07
N ARG A 101 5.49 3.67 -0.50
CA ARG A 101 6.30 2.46 -0.50
C ARG A 101 5.55 1.34 -1.17
N PHE A 102 5.97 0.94 -2.34
CA PHE A 102 5.42 -0.21 -3.01
C PHE A 102 5.73 -1.49 -2.25
N ASP A 103 4.67 -2.26 -1.98
CA ASP A 103 4.80 -3.62 -1.46
C ASP A 103 4.91 -4.58 -2.63
N ASP A 104 6.12 -4.64 -3.20
CA ASP A 104 6.48 -5.39 -4.40
C ASP A 104 7.11 -6.74 -4.03
N THR A 105 6.39 -7.53 -3.22
CA THR A 105 6.88 -8.82 -2.70
C THR A 105 6.30 -10.02 -3.42
N ASN A 106 5.41 -9.82 -4.39
CA ASN A 106 4.75 -10.90 -5.13
C ASN A 106 4.98 -10.79 -6.64
N PRO A 107 6.11 -11.31 -7.15
CA PRO A 107 6.51 -11.16 -8.57
C PRO A 107 5.53 -11.79 -9.56
N SER A 108 4.66 -12.71 -9.10
CA SER A 108 3.68 -13.35 -9.99
C SER A 108 2.48 -12.46 -10.32
N LYS A 109 2.22 -11.41 -9.56
CA LYS A 109 1.07 -10.50 -9.71
C LYS A 109 1.45 -9.08 -10.08
N GLU A 110 2.68 -8.72 -9.82
CA GLU A 110 3.18 -7.37 -10.00
C GLU A 110 3.50 -7.08 -11.46
N LYS A 111 3.24 -5.84 -11.86
CA LYS A 111 3.56 -5.35 -13.20
C LYS A 111 3.93 -3.88 -13.12
N ASP A 112 4.93 -3.48 -13.87
CA ASP A 112 5.36 -2.08 -14.01
C ASP A 112 4.19 -1.16 -14.38
N GLU A 113 3.26 -1.65 -15.22
CA GLU A 113 2.04 -0.91 -15.54
C GLU A 113 1.23 -0.50 -14.31
N PHE A 114 1.17 -1.33 -13.28
CA PHE A 114 0.45 -0.98 -12.04
C PHE A 114 1.19 0.06 -11.22
N VAL A 115 2.51 0.00 -11.17
CA VAL A 115 3.34 1.03 -10.50
C VAL A 115 3.08 2.40 -11.12
N ASP A 116 3.18 2.50 -12.46
CA ASP A 116 2.95 3.74 -13.20
C ASP A 116 1.53 4.28 -12.99
N ASN A 117 0.54 3.39 -13.04
CA ASN A 117 -0.86 3.76 -12.83
C ASN A 117 -1.13 4.23 -11.40
N ILE A 118 -0.55 3.58 -10.39
CA ILE A 118 -0.69 3.98 -8.99
C ILE A 118 -0.06 5.36 -8.76
N LEU A 119 1.12 5.61 -9.30
CA LEU A 119 1.77 6.92 -9.21
C LEU A 119 0.94 8.01 -9.89
N LEU A 120 0.38 7.72 -11.06
CA LEU A 120 -0.52 8.64 -11.76
C LEU A 120 -1.80 8.90 -10.96
N ASP A 121 -2.42 7.85 -10.38
CA ASP A 121 -3.61 8.00 -9.54
C ASP A 121 -3.30 8.81 -8.26
N CYS A 122 -2.13 8.61 -7.66
CA CYS A 122 -1.66 9.44 -6.55
C CYS A 122 -1.54 10.91 -6.94
N ASP A 123 -0.97 11.21 -8.11
CA ASP A 123 -0.86 12.57 -8.62
C ASP A 123 -2.24 13.18 -8.91
N ILE A 124 -3.17 12.41 -9.51
CA ILE A 124 -4.56 12.83 -9.72
C ILE A 124 -5.26 13.14 -8.39
N LEU A 125 -5.00 12.38 -7.32
CA LEU A 125 -5.52 12.65 -5.98
C LEU A 125 -4.86 13.86 -5.31
N GLY A 126 -3.81 14.43 -5.90
CA GLY A 126 -3.02 15.52 -5.33
C GLY A 126 -2.12 15.10 -4.19
N LEU A 127 -1.73 13.84 -4.16
CA LEU A 127 -0.76 13.35 -3.20
C LEU A 127 0.64 13.85 -3.61
N LYS A 128 1.33 14.43 -2.65
CA LYS A 128 2.72 14.90 -2.82
C LYS A 128 3.61 14.05 -1.92
N ALA A 129 4.10 12.94 -2.44
CA ALA A 129 5.05 12.12 -1.72
C ALA A 129 6.42 12.82 -1.67
N ASP A 130 7.06 12.72 -0.51
CA ASP A 130 8.43 13.22 -0.33
C ASP A 130 9.43 12.16 -0.80
N MET A 131 9.03 10.88 -0.83
CA MET A 131 9.86 9.76 -1.27
C MET A 131 8.99 8.64 -1.84
N VAL A 132 9.53 7.95 -2.84
CA VAL A 132 9.00 6.68 -3.36
C VAL A 132 10.05 5.60 -3.13
N THR A 133 9.66 4.48 -2.55
CA THR A 133 10.54 3.36 -2.22
C THR A 133 9.86 2.04 -2.53
N TYR A 134 10.65 0.97 -2.58
CA TYR A 134 10.19 -0.40 -2.83
C TYR A 134 10.61 -1.32 -1.69
N THR A 135 9.82 -2.33 -1.39
CA THR A 135 10.17 -3.32 -0.37
C THR A 135 11.40 -4.13 -0.82
N THR A 136 11.51 -4.40 -2.13
CA THR A 136 12.65 -5.08 -2.74
C THR A 136 13.98 -4.37 -2.54
N ASP A 137 14.01 -3.04 -2.40
CA ASP A 137 15.22 -2.27 -2.08
C ASP A 137 15.90 -2.74 -0.79
N SER A 138 15.15 -3.37 0.10
CA SER A 138 15.60 -3.81 1.42
C SER A 138 15.65 -5.34 1.58
N PHE A 139 15.52 -6.13 0.53
CA PHE A 139 15.43 -7.60 0.63
C PHE A 139 16.61 -8.21 1.35
N GLN A 140 17.83 -7.78 1.06
CA GLN A 140 19.01 -8.29 1.74
C GLN A 140 18.94 -8.04 3.25
N GLN A 141 18.55 -6.86 3.67
CA GLN A 141 18.38 -6.51 5.08
C GLN A 141 17.25 -7.31 5.74
N ILE A 142 16.16 -7.56 5.02
CA ILE A 142 15.03 -8.38 5.49
C ILE A 142 15.48 -9.83 5.72
N LEU A 143 16.25 -10.41 4.80
CA LEU A 143 16.79 -11.76 4.94
C LEU A 143 17.77 -11.88 6.12
N GLU A 144 18.64 -10.91 6.31
CA GLU A 144 19.54 -10.84 7.45
C GLU A 144 18.78 -10.72 8.77
N MET A 145 17.76 -9.86 8.81
CA MET A 145 16.91 -9.70 9.98
C MET A 145 16.10 -10.98 10.28
N GLY A 146 15.53 -11.61 9.26
CA GLY A 146 14.82 -12.89 9.39
C GLY A 146 15.73 -13.96 9.99
N THR A 147 16.95 -14.08 9.47
CA THR A 147 17.97 -15.02 9.99
C THR A 147 18.28 -14.73 11.46
N ARG A 148 18.37 -13.45 11.84
CA ARG A 148 18.61 -13.05 13.23
C ARG A 148 17.45 -13.44 14.14
N LEU A 149 16.22 -13.15 13.74
CA LEU A 149 15.02 -13.49 14.51
C LEU A 149 14.86 -14.99 14.71
N ILE A 150 15.25 -15.82 13.72
CA ILE A 150 15.27 -17.29 13.87
C ILE A 150 16.32 -17.69 14.92
N LYS A 151 17.53 -17.13 14.88
CA LYS A 151 18.56 -17.43 15.86
C LYS A 151 18.19 -17.04 17.29
N GLU A 152 17.42 -15.97 17.43
CA GLU A 152 16.86 -15.49 18.72
C GLU A 152 15.64 -16.31 19.18
N GLY A 153 15.13 -17.25 18.37
CA GLY A 153 13.93 -18.03 18.66
C GLY A 153 12.61 -17.25 18.56
N SER A 154 12.66 -16.06 17.95
CA SER A 154 11.50 -15.18 17.79
C SER A 154 10.75 -15.40 16.47
N MET A 155 11.29 -16.20 15.56
CA MET A 155 10.70 -16.55 14.27
C MET A 155 10.90 -18.02 13.97
N TYR A 156 9.98 -18.64 13.30
CA TYR A 156 10.05 -20.03 12.83
C TYR A 156 9.62 -20.14 11.37
N VAL A 157 10.04 -21.23 10.73
CA VAL A 157 9.61 -21.58 9.37
C VAL A 157 8.42 -22.54 9.49
N ASP A 158 7.37 -22.26 8.75
CA ASP A 158 6.14 -23.06 8.75
C ASP A 158 5.92 -23.68 7.36
N ASP A 159 5.99 -24.99 7.28
CA ASP A 159 5.77 -25.80 6.08
C ASP A 159 4.39 -26.45 6.04
N THR A 160 3.47 -25.99 6.90
CA THR A 160 2.10 -26.49 6.94
C THR A 160 1.38 -26.25 5.61
N PRO A 161 0.78 -27.26 4.99
CA PRO A 161 0.01 -27.11 3.76
C PRO A 161 -1.07 -26.03 3.88
N MET A 162 -1.27 -25.25 2.80
CA MET A 162 -2.10 -24.04 2.81
C MET A 162 -3.53 -24.28 3.32
N ASP A 163 -4.17 -25.39 2.93
CA ASP A 163 -5.55 -25.69 3.35
C ASP A 163 -5.62 -26.00 4.85
N LYS A 164 -4.64 -26.74 5.37
CA LYS A 164 -4.52 -27.00 6.80
C LYS A 164 -4.25 -25.73 7.58
N MET A 165 -3.33 -24.86 7.09
CA MET A 165 -3.06 -23.57 7.71
C MET A 165 -4.30 -22.68 7.79
N ARG A 166 -5.16 -22.68 6.75
CA ARG A 166 -6.43 -21.94 6.76
C ARG A 166 -7.38 -22.49 7.82
N GLU A 167 -7.51 -23.80 7.92
CA GLU A 167 -8.36 -24.46 8.93
C GLU A 167 -7.84 -24.19 10.34
N GLU A 168 -6.56 -24.35 10.59
CA GLU A 168 -5.92 -24.06 11.89
C GLU A 168 -6.10 -22.60 12.29
N ARG A 169 -5.96 -21.65 11.34
CA ARG A 169 -6.19 -20.22 11.59
C ARG A 169 -7.64 -19.93 11.99
N ILE A 170 -8.62 -20.53 11.32
CA ILE A 170 -10.06 -20.40 11.65
C ILE A 170 -10.33 -20.94 13.05
N ASN A 171 -9.79 -22.11 13.35
CA ASN A 171 -10.01 -22.83 14.61
C ASN A 171 -9.08 -22.36 15.74
N ARG A 172 -8.17 -21.41 15.48
CA ARG A 172 -7.17 -20.89 16.44
C ARG A 172 -6.27 -22.00 17.01
N ILE A 173 -5.89 -22.94 16.16
CA ILE A 173 -4.96 -24.03 16.48
C ILE A 173 -3.54 -23.53 16.14
N GLU A 174 -2.60 -23.72 17.07
CA GLU A 174 -1.20 -23.39 16.83
C GLU A 174 -0.58 -24.36 15.81
N SER A 175 0.25 -23.81 14.92
CA SER A 175 1.05 -24.65 14.02
C SER A 175 2.07 -25.48 14.81
N VAL A 176 2.22 -26.74 14.41
CA VAL A 176 3.24 -27.65 14.97
C VAL A 176 4.65 -27.11 14.73
N ALA A 177 4.87 -26.43 13.62
CA ALA A 177 6.16 -25.82 13.26
C ALA A 177 6.66 -24.80 14.28
N ARG A 178 5.76 -24.21 15.08
CA ARG A 178 6.10 -23.25 16.13
C ARG A 178 7.05 -23.83 17.20
N THR A 179 7.03 -25.14 17.40
CA THR A 179 7.88 -25.82 18.37
C THR A 179 9.21 -26.31 17.80
N ASN A 180 9.47 -26.06 16.51
CA ASN A 180 10.73 -26.44 15.89
C ASN A 180 11.94 -25.79 16.58
N SER A 181 13.04 -26.55 16.66
CA SER A 181 14.29 -26.02 17.19
C SER A 181 14.86 -24.91 16.28
N VAL A 182 15.69 -24.04 16.84
CA VAL A 182 16.40 -23.00 16.07
C VAL A 182 17.21 -23.63 14.93
N GLU A 183 17.86 -24.76 15.17
CA GLU A 183 18.64 -25.46 14.14
C GLU A 183 17.76 -25.93 12.98
N THR A 184 16.62 -26.53 13.29
CA THR A 184 15.64 -26.96 12.28
C THR A 184 15.15 -25.77 11.47
N ASN A 185 14.78 -24.70 12.13
CA ASN A 185 14.31 -23.47 11.47
C ASN A 185 15.39 -22.85 10.57
N LEU A 186 16.64 -22.79 11.00
CA LEU A 186 17.75 -22.28 10.18
C LEU A 186 17.99 -23.15 8.94
N LYS A 187 17.85 -24.46 9.06
CA LYS A 187 17.98 -25.36 7.92
C LYS A 187 16.86 -25.14 6.91
N LEU A 188 15.61 -25.09 7.35
CA LEU A 188 14.45 -24.83 6.50
C LEU A 188 14.53 -23.43 5.87
N TRP A 189 14.95 -22.43 6.64
CA TRP A 189 15.16 -21.07 6.15
C TRP A 189 16.19 -21.00 5.03
N LYS A 190 17.27 -21.77 5.16
CA LYS A 190 18.28 -21.85 4.10
C LYS A 190 17.69 -22.47 2.83
N HIS A 191 16.91 -23.56 2.93
CA HIS A 191 16.25 -24.16 1.78
C HIS A 191 15.31 -23.16 1.07
N MET A 192 14.58 -22.34 1.83
CA MET A 192 13.73 -21.27 1.25
C MET A 192 14.57 -20.23 0.50
N ILE A 193 15.70 -19.80 1.05
CA ILE A 193 16.59 -18.83 0.40
C ILE A 193 17.20 -19.41 -0.87
N ASP A 194 17.66 -20.65 -0.82
CA ASP A 194 18.29 -21.35 -1.94
C ASP A 194 17.28 -21.73 -3.05
N GLY A 195 15.98 -21.70 -2.74
CA GLY A 195 14.90 -22.04 -3.69
C GLY A 195 14.97 -23.50 -4.16
N ASP A 196 15.45 -24.41 -3.33
CA ASP A 196 15.51 -25.82 -3.66
C ASP A 196 14.16 -26.54 -3.47
N GLN A 197 14.07 -27.84 -3.86
CA GLN A 197 12.83 -28.60 -3.78
C GLN A 197 12.25 -28.77 -2.36
N GLN A 198 13.05 -28.50 -1.31
CA GLN A 198 12.60 -28.56 0.07
C GLN A 198 12.14 -27.18 0.57
N GLY A 199 12.50 -26.10 -0.15
CA GLY A 199 12.14 -24.73 0.16
C GLY A 199 10.95 -24.20 -0.65
N LEU A 200 10.48 -24.95 -1.64
CA LEU A 200 9.30 -24.68 -2.47
C LEU A 200 8.12 -25.48 -1.98
#